data_7387ef10c48c36c49fa00c42bc58bd5c
#
_entry.id   7387ef10c48c36c49fa00c42bc58bd5c
#
_cell.length_a   1.000
_cell.length_b   1.000
_cell.length_c   1.000
_cell.angle_alpha   90.00
_cell.angle_beta   90.00
_cell.angle_gamma   90.00
#
_symmetry.space_group_name_H-M   'P 1'
#
loop_
_entity.id
_entity.type
_entity.pdbx_description
1 polymer ?
#
loop_
_entity_poly.entity_id
_entity_poly.type
_entity_poly.pdbx_seq_one_letter_code
_entity_poly.pdbx_strand_id
1 'polypeptide(L)'
;QIADPNGFYHSPWALMFAASYNTNLLEESDLPDSWADLADEEWAGKLTFMTPSTPGGTMTVSTALLQAGVVDEGWLQSVGANAKIVAQDQLALQSISAGEYAYQPLAAAISILNAKEDGAPVEVQFFEENNVIATEKWMLAANAPSSDAGKLLLNFLFTAEAQELTLESGNF
;
A
#
# COMPACT_ATOMS: atom_id res chain seq x y z
N GLN A 1 -10.70 13.09 9.50
CA GLN A 1 -10.35 13.08 10.95
C GLN A 1 -9.64 11.78 11.26
N ILE A 2 -8.41 11.87 11.77
CA ILE A 2 -7.52 10.72 12.01
C ILE A 2 -7.76 10.07 13.38
N ALA A 3 -8.70 10.56 14.18
CA ALA A 3 -9.05 10.02 15.49
C ALA A 3 -10.55 9.77 15.62
N ASP A 4 -10.92 8.75 16.39
CA ASP A 4 -12.31 8.51 16.75
C ASP A 4 -12.83 9.63 17.67
N PRO A 5 -14.00 10.23 17.38
CA PRO A 5 -14.56 11.30 18.22
C PRO A 5 -14.87 10.86 19.66
N ASN A 6 -15.03 9.55 19.90
CA ASN A 6 -15.24 8.98 21.22
C ASN A 6 -13.94 8.54 21.91
N GLY A 7 -12.79 8.69 21.24
CA GLY A 7 -11.49 8.36 21.80
C GLY A 7 -11.15 6.88 21.92
N PHE A 8 -11.86 6.00 21.21
CA PHE A 8 -11.59 4.56 21.26
C PHE A 8 -10.32 4.17 20.51
N TYR A 9 -9.94 4.94 19.48
CA TYR A 9 -8.69 4.75 18.74
C TYR A 9 -8.08 6.08 18.30
N HIS A 10 -6.79 6.04 18.04
CA HIS A 10 -6.01 7.14 17.48
C HIS A 10 -5.18 6.65 16.31
N SER A 11 -4.89 7.53 15.35
CA SER A 11 -4.07 7.19 14.19
C SER A 11 -2.85 8.12 14.16
N PRO A 12 -1.70 7.68 14.69
CA PRO A 12 -0.49 8.51 14.71
C PRO A 12 0.12 8.73 13.34
N TRP A 13 -0.16 7.83 12.37
CA TRP A 13 0.28 7.93 10.98
C TRP A 13 -0.71 7.29 10.01
N ALA A 14 -0.41 7.45 8.72
CA ALA A 14 -1.19 6.88 7.63
C ALA A 14 -0.26 6.26 6.58
N LEU A 15 -0.67 5.13 6.03
CA LEU A 15 -0.01 4.48 4.90
C LEU A 15 -0.59 5.00 3.59
N MET A 16 0.27 5.44 2.71
CA MET A 16 -0.10 5.75 1.33
C MET A 16 0.17 4.53 0.45
N PHE A 17 -0.82 4.14 -0.34
CA PHE A 17 -0.68 3.08 -1.31
C PHE A 17 -0.41 3.66 -2.70
N ALA A 18 0.44 2.97 -3.44
CA ALA A 18 0.88 3.36 -4.77
C ALA A 18 1.12 2.11 -5.63
N ALA A 19 1.40 2.33 -6.90
CA ALA A 19 1.94 1.28 -7.74
C ALA A 19 3.48 1.32 -7.73
N SER A 20 4.12 0.18 -7.98
CA SER A 20 5.54 0.08 -8.30
C SER A 20 5.73 -0.48 -9.70
N TYR A 21 6.77 -0.02 -10.38
CA TYR A 21 7.18 -0.57 -11.66
C TYR A 21 8.70 -0.75 -11.72
N ASN A 22 9.13 -1.67 -12.58
CA ASN A 22 10.55 -1.90 -12.83
C ASN A 22 11.02 -0.95 -13.93
N THR A 23 11.97 -0.08 -13.61
CA THR A 23 12.50 0.95 -14.52
C THR A 23 13.38 0.42 -15.66
N ASN A 24 13.76 -0.87 -15.62
CA ASN A 24 14.42 -1.55 -16.73
C ASN A 24 13.42 -2.13 -17.73
N LEU A 25 12.13 -2.24 -17.38
CA LEU A 25 11.10 -2.89 -18.20
C LEU A 25 10.04 -1.92 -18.71
N LEU A 26 9.80 -0.81 -18.01
CA LEU A 26 8.81 0.21 -18.35
C LEU A 26 9.42 1.61 -18.23
N GLU A 27 9.08 2.47 -19.18
CA GLU A 27 9.30 3.91 -19.12
C GLU A 27 8.03 4.61 -18.59
N GLU A 28 8.11 5.88 -18.17
CA GLU A 28 6.95 6.63 -17.69
C GLU A 28 5.81 6.70 -18.73
N SER A 29 6.15 6.70 -20.01
CA SER A 29 5.18 6.69 -21.11
C SER A 29 4.42 5.38 -21.29
N ASP A 30 4.89 4.30 -20.66
CA ASP A 30 4.27 2.97 -20.73
C ASP A 30 3.34 2.71 -19.55
N LEU A 31 3.27 3.64 -18.59
CA LEU A 31 2.50 3.44 -17.37
C LEU A 31 1.00 3.67 -17.60
N PRO A 32 0.13 2.99 -16.85
CA PRO A 32 -1.30 3.20 -16.94
C PRO A 32 -1.67 4.59 -16.39
N ASP A 33 -2.55 5.31 -17.08
CA ASP A 33 -3.03 6.61 -16.65
C ASP A 33 -4.05 6.49 -15.51
N SER A 34 -4.78 5.39 -15.48
CA SER A 34 -5.86 5.14 -14.52
C SER A 34 -5.88 3.70 -14.00
N TRP A 35 -6.62 3.49 -12.90
CA TRP A 35 -6.91 2.15 -12.40
C TRP A 35 -7.61 1.26 -13.42
N ALA A 36 -8.45 1.84 -14.29
CA ALA A 36 -9.22 1.10 -15.29
C ALA A 36 -8.30 0.43 -16.33
N ASP A 37 -7.23 1.09 -16.74
CA ASP A 37 -6.31 0.63 -17.78
C ASP A 37 -5.63 -0.69 -17.42
N LEU A 38 -5.44 -0.98 -16.13
CA LEU A 38 -4.86 -2.25 -15.65
C LEU A 38 -5.69 -3.50 -16.02
N ALA A 39 -6.95 -3.33 -16.42
CA ALA A 39 -7.80 -4.40 -16.91
C ALA A 39 -7.55 -4.76 -18.38
N ASP A 40 -6.83 -3.92 -19.11
CA ASP A 40 -6.56 -4.11 -20.53
C ASP A 40 -5.61 -5.30 -20.78
N GLU A 41 -5.80 -5.95 -21.93
CA GLU A 41 -5.06 -7.15 -22.30
C GLU A 41 -3.53 -6.91 -22.41
N GLU A 42 -3.12 -5.68 -22.66
CA GLU A 42 -1.70 -5.33 -22.72
C GLU A 42 -0.95 -5.56 -21.40
N TRP A 43 -1.66 -5.60 -20.27
CA TRP A 43 -1.11 -5.89 -18.95
C TRP A 43 -1.02 -7.39 -18.64
N ALA A 44 -1.53 -8.25 -19.53
CA ALA A 44 -1.51 -9.70 -19.32
C ALA A 44 -0.07 -10.23 -19.13
N GLY A 45 0.17 -10.86 -17.99
CA GLY A 45 1.47 -11.42 -17.62
C GLY A 45 2.52 -10.40 -17.17
N LYS A 46 2.19 -9.10 -17.14
CA LYS A 46 3.10 -8.04 -16.63
C LYS A 46 2.86 -7.70 -15.16
N LEU A 47 1.70 -8.05 -14.62
CA LEU A 47 1.27 -7.68 -13.27
C LEU A 47 1.61 -8.74 -12.23
N THR A 48 1.94 -8.29 -11.01
CA THR A 48 1.95 -9.13 -9.81
C THR A 48 1.42 -8.37 -8.61
N PHE A 49 0.69 -9.03 -7.72
CA PHE A 49 0.26 -8.47 -6.43
C PHE A 49 -0.18 -9.56 -5.45
N MET A 50 -0.32 -9.19 -4.18
CA MET A 50 -0.80 -10.09 -3.14
C MET A 50 -2.27 -10.47 -3.36
N THR A 51 -2.63 -11.68 -2.95
CA THR A 51 -4.03 -12.13 -2.98
C THR A 51 -4.96 -11.17 -2.23
N PRO A 52 -6.07 -10.70 -2.85
CA PRO A 52 -7.04 -9.82 -2.19
C PRO A 52 -7.90 -10.53 -1.13
N SER A 53 -7.83 -11.86 -1.03
CA SER A 53 -8.56 -12.64 -0.03
C SER A 53 -7.89 -12.69 1.34
N THR A 54 -6.69 -12.13 1.47
CA THR A 54 -5.95 -12.04 2.73
C THR A 54 -5.89 -10.58 3.18
N PRO A 55 -6.08 -10.27 4.49
CA PRO A 55 -5.92 -8.92 4.99
C PRO A 55 -4.55 -8.33 4.63
N GLY A 56 -4.53 -7.15 4.04
CA GLY A 56 -3.30 -6.48 3.58
C GLY A 56 -3.59 -5.31 2.62
N GLY A 57 -2.55 -4.80 2.00
CA GLY A 57 -2.62 -3.65 1.10
C GLY A 57 -3.58 -3.86 -0.07
N THR A 58 -3.45 -4.98 -0.78
CA THR A 58 -4.32 -5.31 -1.93
C THR A 58 -5.80 -5.33 -1.55
N MET A 59 -6.17 -5.98 -0.44
CA MET A 59 -7.56 -6.00 0.04
C MET A 59 -8.06 -4.60 0.40
N THR A 60 -7.24 -3.82 1.09
CA THR A 60 -7.58 -2.46 1.50
C THR A 60 -7.84 -1.57 0.29
N VAL A 61 -6.91 -1.54 -0.67
CA VAL A 61 -7.00 -0.68 -1.84
C VAL A 61 -8.13 -1.10 -2.77
N SER A 62 -8.23 -2.39 -3.13
CA SER A 62 -9.31 -2.86 -4.01
C SER A 62 -10.69 -2.64 -3.41
N THR A 63 -10.85 -2.82 -2.09
CA THR A 63 -12.12 -2.52 -1.41
C THR A 63 -12.44 -1.02 -1.45
N ALA A 64 -11.46 -0.16 -1.21
CA ALA A 64 -11.65 1.30 -1.26
C ALA A 64 -12.05 1.77 -2.67
N LEU A 65 -11.38 1.28 -3.71
CA LEU A 65 -11.69 1.61 -5.11
C LEU A 65 -13.10 1.14 -5.53
N LEU A 66 -13.48 -0.08 -5.13
CA LEU A 66 -14.84 -0.60 -5.36
C LEU A 66 -15.90 0.24 -4.64
N GLN A 67 -15.69 0.56 -3.36
CA GLN A 67 -16.64 1.37 -2.58
C GLN A 67 -16.78 2.80 -3.11
N ALA A 68 -15.71 3.35 -3.66
CA ALA A 68 -15.71 4.66 -4.29
C ALA A 68 -16.31 4.63 -5.71
N GLY A 69 -16.58 3.45 -6.27
CA GLY A 69 -17.08 3.30 -7.64
C GLY A 69 -16.05 3.66 -8.72
N VAL A 70 -14.78 3.66 -8.37
CA VAL A 70 -13.66 3.90 -9.31
C VAL A 70 -13.48 2.71 -10.23
N VAL A 71 -13.65 1.50 -9.69
CA VAL A 71 -13.60 0.22 -10.39
C VAL A 71 -14.80 -0.64 -10.00
N ASP A 72 -15.05 -1.73 -10.71
CA ASP A 72 -16.11 -2.68 -10.45
C ASP A 72 -15.58 -4.12 -10.25
N GLU A 73 -16.49 -5.09 -10.04
CA GLU A 73 -16.11 -6.50 -9.88
C GLU A 73 -15.52 -7.08 -11.17
N GLY A 74 -15.93 -6.59 -12.34
CA GLY A 74 -15.38 -6.99 -13.64
C GLY A 74 -13.91 -6.58 -13.77
N TRP A 75 -13.57 -5.40 -13.28
CA TRP A 75 -12.19 -4.95 -13.20
C TRP A 75 -11.32 -5.90 -12.35
N LEU A 76 -11.81 -6.29 -11.16
CA LEU A 76 -11.08 -7.24 -10.30
C LEU A 76 -10.82 -8.59 -11.00
N GLN A 77 -11.79 -9.08 -11.77
CA GLN A 77 -11.65 -10.33 -12.52
C GLN A 77 -10.61 -10.19 -13.63
N SER A 78 -10.65 -9.10 -14.39
CA SER A 78 -9.71 -8.82 -15.48
C SER A 78 -8.28 -8.64 -14.96
N VAL A 79 -8.09 -7.78 -13.96
CA VAL A 79 -6.76 -7.55 -13.36
C VAL A 79 -6.22 -8.83 -12.71
N GLY A 80 -7.08 -9.60 -12.05
CA GLY A 80 -6.72 -10.90 -11.49
C GLY A 80 -6.30 -11.93 -12.55
N ALA A 81 -6.91 -11.91 -13.74
CA ALA A 81 -6.56 -12.75 -14.87
C ALA A 81 -5.23 -12.32 -15.51
N ASN A 82 -4.94 -11.03 -15.52
CA ASN A 82 -3.72 -10.45 -16.07
C ASN A 82 -2.49 -10.65 -15.17
N ALA A 83 -2.68 -11.00 -13.89
CA ALA A 83 -1.65 -10.93 -12.88
C ALA A 83 -1.20 -12.29 -12.34
N LYS A 84 0.04 -12.35 -11.89
CA LYS A 84 0.54 -13.37 -10.97
C LYS A 84 0.14 -13.00 -9.54
N ILE A 85 -0.71 -13.79 -8.93
CA ILE A 85 -1.11 -13.62 -7.54
C ILE A 85 -0.09 -14.32 -6.63
N VAL A 86 0.41 -13.61 -5.63
CA VAL A 86 1.37 -14.08 -4.63
C VAL A 86 0.79 -14.01 -3.22
N ALA A 87 1.45 -14.62 -2.23
CA ALA A 87 0.93 -14.71 -0.87
C ALA A 87 1.15 -13.44 -0.03
N GLN A 88 2.14 -12.61 -0.38
CA GLN A 88 2.57 -11.44 0.39
C GLN A 88 3.01 -10.30 -0.53
N ASP A 89 2.75 -9.06 -0.13
CA ASP A 89 3.16 -7.84 -0.88
C ASP A 89 4.67 -7.78 -1.12
N GLN A 90 5.47 -8.20 -0.14
CA GLN A 90 6.92 -8.22 -0.26
C GLN A 90 7.41 -9.16 -1.37
N LEU A 91 6.75 -10.31 -1.58
CA LEU A 91 7.09 -11.22 -2.68
C LEU A 91 6.77 -10.60 -4.04
N ALA A 92 5.68 -9.85 -4.15
CA ALA A 92 5.37 -9.09 -5.37
C ALA A 92 6.47 -8.05 -5.65
N LEU A 93 6.85 -7.23 -4.68
CA LEU A 93 7.90 -6.23 -4.84
C LEU A 93 9.26 -6.84 -5.18
N GLN A 94 9.61 -7.98 -4.58
CA GLN A 94 10.81 -8.73 -4.93
C GLN A 94 10.80 -9.19 -6.39
N SER A 95 9.67 -9.70 -6.88
CA SER A 95 9.51 -10.12 -8.27
C SER A 95 9.61 -8.94 -9.26
N ILE A 96 9.10 -7.75 -8.87
CA ILE A 96 9.30 -6.51 -9.64
C ILE A 96 10.78 -6.13 -9.64
N SER A 97 11.44 -6.12 -8.47
CA SER A 97 12.86 -5.78 -8.34
C SER A 97 13.76 -6.72 -9.15
N ALA A 98 13.40 -7.99 -9.24
CA ALA A 98 14.13 -8.99 -10.04
C ALA A 98 13.84 -8.91 -11.55
N GLY A 99 12.85 -8.13 -11.98
CA GLY A 99 12.44 -8.03 -13.39
C GLY A 99 11.62 -9.23 -13.89
N GLU A 100 11.04 -10.03 -12.97
CA GLU A 100 10.15 -11.15 -13.35
C GLU A 100 8.79 -10.63 -13.83
N TYR A 101 8.34 -9.52 -13.25
CA TYR A 101 7.13 -8.77 -13.60
C TYR A 101 7.46 -7.29 -13.74
N ALA A 102 6.65 -6.59 -14.50
CA ALA A 102 6.90 -5.19 -14.81
C ALA A 102 6.22 -4.23 -13.82
N TYR A 103 5.07 -4.61 -13.25
CA TYR A 103 4.22 -3.69 -12.51
C TYR A 103 3.47 -4.37 -11.35
N GLN A 104 3.48 -3.71 -10.17
CA GLN A 104 2.69 -4.07 -8.99
C GLN A 104 1.75 -2.91 -8.65
N PRO A 105 0.44 -3.04 -8.89
CA PRO A 105 -0.49 -1.91 -8.77
C PRO A 105 -0.82 -1.50 -7.33
N LEU A 106 -0.66 -2.39 -6.35
CA LEU A 106 -1.24 -2.25 -5.01
C LEU A 106 -0.19 -2.52 -3.94
N ALA A 107 0.71 -1.56 -3.70
CA ALA A 107 1.79 -1.66 -2.71
C ALA A 107 1.81 -0.48 -1.74
N ALA A 108 2.41 -0.66 -0.57
CA ALA A 108 2.72 0.46 0.32
C ALA A 108 3.86 1.29 -0.28
N ALA A 109 3.64 2.59 -0.46
CA ALA A 109 4.62 3.49 -1.09
C ALA A 109 5.99 3.45 -0.38
N ILE A 110 6.00 3.36 0.94
CA ILE A 110 7.24 3.28 1.72
C ILE A 110 8.08 2.04 1.39
N SER A 111 7.44 0.89 1.14
CA SER A 111 8.16 -0.34 0.79
C SER A 111 8.86 -0.19 -0.57
N ILE A 112 8.25 0.52 -1.51
CA ILE A 112 8.82 0.80 -2.83
C ILE A 112 10.03 1.73 -2.68
N LEU A 113 9.88 2.80 -1.89
CA LEU A 113 10.94 3.78 -1.65
C LEU A 113 12.15 3.13 -0.97
N ASN A 114 11.94 2.28 0.04
CA ASN A 114 13.01 1.54 0.70
C ASN A 114 13.73 0.60 -0.28
N ALA A 115 12.99 -0.14 -1.12
CA ALA A 115 13.60 -0.99 -2.14
C ALA A 115 14.43 -0.19 -3.16
N LYS A 116 13.96 1.01 -3.54
CA LYS A 116 14.70 1.95 -4.40
C LYS A 116 15.99 2.44 -3.73
N GLU A 117 15.94 2.81 -2.44
CA GLU A 117 17.12 3.21 -1.67
C GLU A 117 18.14 2.08 -1.55
N ASP A 118 17.68 0.83 -1.44
CA ASP A 118 18.51 -0.37 -1.46
C ASP A 118 19.09 -0.70 -2.85
N GLY A 119 18.78 0.11 -3.86
CA GLY A 119 19.32 0.00 -5.21
C GLY A 119 18.53 -0.90 -6.16
N ALA A 120 17.31 -1.29 -5.81
CA ALA A 120 16.44 -2.00 -6.73
C ALA A 120 16.01 -1.08 -7.90
N PRO A 121 15.88 -1.60 -9.13
CA PRO A 121 15.43 -0.83 -10.28
C PRO A 121 13.91 -0.65 -10.26
N VAL A 122 13.41 -0.02 -9.23
CA VAL A 122 11.97 0.21 -9.03
C VAL A 122 11.68 1.69 -8.82
N GLU A 123 10.49 2.11 -9.23
CA GLU A 123 10.00 3.46 -9.03
C GLU A 123 8.54 3.42 -8.58
N VAL A 124 8.10 4.47 -7.90
CA VAL A 124 6.72 4.64 -7.44
C VAL A 124 5.91 5.39 -8.47
N GLN A 125 4.68 4.93 -8.71
CA GLN A 125 3.67 5.68 -9.44
C GLN A 125 2.47 5.97 -8.55
N PHE A 126 2.07 7.24 -8.51
CA PHE A 126 0.77 7.68 -8.01
C PHE A 126 -0.12 8.02 -9.20
N PHE A 127 -1.38 7.58 -9.15
CA PHE A 127 -2.36 8.01 -10.14
C PHE A 127 -2.74 9.48 -9.88
N GLU A 128 -3.14 10.21 -10.90
CA GLU A 128 -3.59 11.60 -10.73
C GLU A 128 -4.82 11.68 -9.82
N GLU A 129 -5.68 10.67 -9.89
CA GLU A 129 -6.90 10.58 -9.08
C GLU A 129 -6.99 9.27 -8.32
N ASN A 130 -7.80 9.28 -7.23
CA ASN A 130 -8.19 8.09 -6.50
C ASN A 130 -7.03 7.33 -5.82
N ASN A 131 -6.01 8.04 -5.33
CA ASN A 131 -4.99 7.42 -4.48
C ASN A 131 -5.60 7.02 -3.14
N VAL A 132 -5.19 5.86 -2.64
CA VAL A 132 -5.72 5.30 -1.39
C VAL A 132 -4.75 5.56 -0.25
N ILE A 133 -5.28 6.13 0.84
CA ILE A 133 -4.57 6.33 2.10
C ILE A 133 -5.31 5.56 3.17
N ALA A 134 -4.62 4.66 3.87
CA ALA A 134 -5.15 3.95 5.03
C ALA A 134 -4.55 4.51 6.31
N THR A 135 -5.40 4.81 7.29
CA THR A 135 -4.95 5.22 8.62
C THR A 135 -4.79 4.01 9.53
N GLU A 136 -3.65 3.88 10.14
CA GLU A 136 -3.40 2.87 11.17
C GLU A 136 -4.14 3.24 12.44
N LYS A 137 -4.83 2.28 13.05
CA LYS A 137 -5.64 2.52 14.24
C LYS A 137 -5.00 1.89 15.47
N TRP A 138 -4.57 2.73 16.37
CA TRP A 138 -3.96 2.33 17.63
C TRP A 138 -4.95 2.52 18.76
N MET A 139 -5.11 1.50 19.58
CA MET A 139 -6.06 1.50 20.69
C MET A 139 -5.49 0.75 21.89
N LEU A 140 -5.92 1.14 23.09
CA LEU A 140 -5.60 0.44 24.31
C LEU A 140 -6.60 -0.69 24.54
N ALA A 141 -6.11 -1.92 24.71
CA ALA A 141 -6.96 -3.04 25.06
C ALA A 141 -7.62 -2.83 26.44
N ALA A 142 -8.91 -3.16 26.57
CA ALA A 142 -9.67 -2.97 27.81
C ALA A 142 -9.02 -3.66 29.03
N ASN A 143 -8.38 -4.81 28.80
CA ASN A 143 -7.73 -5.60 29.84
C ASN A 143 -6.19 -5.53 29.72
N ALA A 144 -5.63 -4.40 29.26
CA ALA A 144 -4.19 -4.21 29.19
C ALA A 144 -3.56 -4.36 30.59
N PRO A 145 -2.57 -5.23 30.78
CA PRO A 145 -1.95 -5.48 32.09
C PRO A 145 -1.24 -4.23 32.66
N SER A 146 -0.85 -3.30 31.81
CA SER A 146 -0.20 -2.04 32.15
C SER A 146 -0.85 -0.87 31.40
N SER A 147 -2.11 -0.57 31.74
CA SER A 147 -2.89 0.44 31.01
C SER A 147 -2.24 1.82 31.00
N ASP A 148 -1.58 2.23 32.11
CA ASP A 148 -0.93 3.54 32.18
C ASP A 148 0.33 3.62 31.32
N ALA A 149 1.10 2.55 31.22
CA ALA A 149 2.22 2.47 30.28
C ALA A 149 1.72 2.50 28.81
N GLY A 150 0.61 1.83 28.52
CA GLY A 150 -0.03 1.88 27.21
C GLY A 150 -0.50 3.28 26.82
N LYS A 151 -1.11 4.03 27.77
CA LYS A 151 -1.50 5.43 27.56
C LYS A 151 -0.27 6.33 27.33
N LEU A 152 0.80 6.11 28.12
CA LEU A 152 2.04 6.86 27.96
C LEU A 152 2.64 6.63 26.56
N LEU A 153 2.68 5.38 26.08
CA LEU A 153 3.15 5.05 24.73
C LEU A 153 2.28 5.72 23.66
N LEU A 154 0.94 5.63 23.79
CA LEU A 154 0.05 6.29 22.84
C LEU A 154 0.27 7.81 22.80
N ASN A 155 0.44 8.46 23.96
CA ASN A 155 0.74 9.88 24.01
C ASN A 155 2.11 10.21 23.37
N PHE A 156 3.11 9.36 23.60
CA PHE A 156 4.45 9.54 23.02
C PHE A 156 4.40 9.51 21.48
N LEU A 157 3.64 8.58 20.89
CA LEU A 157 3.52 8.46 19.42
C LEU A 157 3.02 9.74 18.72
N PHE A 158 2.37 10.66 19.45
CA PHE A 158 1.92 11.95 18.91
C PHE A 158 2.88 13.11 19.21
N THR A 159 4.04 12.85 19.83
CA THR A 159 5.06 13.89 20.02
C THR A 159 5.87 14.11 18.72
N ALA A 160 6.44 15.29 18.57
CA ALA A 160 7.34 15.59 17.43
C ALA A 160 8.51 14.60 17.38
N GLU A 161 9.10 14.29 18.55
CA GLU A 161 10.19 13.33 18.67
C GLU A 161 9.83 11.94 18.09
N ALA A 162 8.65 11.41 18.46
CA ALA A 162 8.22 10.11 17.94
C ALA A 162 7.94 10.16 16.43
N GLN A 163 7.37 11.25 15.95
CA GLN A 163 7.11 11.43 14.51
C GLN A 163 8.41 11.55 13.70
N GLU A 164 9.42 12.25 14.22
CA GLU A 164 10.75 12.35 13.61
C GLU A 164 11.42 10.97 13.57
N LEU A 165 11.44 10.23 14.69
CA LEU A 165 12.00 8.87 14.74
C LEU A 165 11.30 7.91 13.76
N THR A 166 10.01 8.06 13.57
CA THR A 166 9.23 7.25 12.64
C THR A 166 9.64 7.52 11.19
N LEU A 167 9.81 8.80 10.82
CA LEU A 167 10.30 9.20 9.50
C LEU A 167 11.74 8.71 9.26
N GLU A 168 12.63 8.87 10.23
CA GLU A 168 14.03 8.40 10.13
C GLU A 168 14.15 6.88 10.01
N SER A 169 13.20 6.13 10.60
CA SER A 169 13.21 4.67 10.51
C SER A 169 12.82 4.13 9.13
N GLY A 170 12.30 4.97 8.25
CA GLY A 170 11.82 4.58 6.92
C GLY A 170 10.66 3.56 6.95
N ASN A 171 9.90 3.49 8.04
CA ASN A 171 8.82 2.50 8.20
C ASN A 171 7.41 3.07 7.96
N PHE A 172 7.29 4.39 7.72
CA PHE A 172 6.01 5.06 7.48
C PHE A 172 6.13 6.24 6.54
#